data_e0a6f4b007d26dd4f5972a619ba61921
#
_entry.id   e0a6f4b007d26dd4f5972a619ba61921
#
_cell.length_a   1.000
_cell.length_b   1.000
_cell.length_c   1.000
_cell.angle_alpha   90.00
_cell.angle_beta   90.00
_cell.angle_gamma   90.00
#
_symmetry.space_group_name_H-M   'P 1'
#
loop_
_entity.id
_entity.type
_entity.pdbx_description
1 polymer ?
#
loop_
_entity_poly.entity_id
_entity_poly.type
_entity_poly.pdbx_seq_one_letter_code
_entity_poly.pdbx_strand_id
1 'polypeptide(L)'
;MPVSKKEISECPIDAMLSVIDGRWKGTILWRLTEGPMRTSELKRSIPGITERMLIRHLQELVRDGILIRKQEKTVPPCVRYSISEYGMTLAPVLESICTWGRKHIRLKHSGKSPQLGIGRC
;
A
#
# COMPACT_ATOMS: atom_id res chain seq x y z
N MET A 1 5.90 -16.07 -9.14
CA MET A 1 5.85 -15.77 -8.45
C MET A 1 6.06 -16.09 -7.54
N PRO A 2 6.30 -16.12 -7.16
CA PRO A 2 6.42 -16.46 -6.23
C PRO A 2 6.39 -16.04 -5.25
N VAL A 3 5.68 -16.06 -4.96
CA VAL A 3 5.47 -15.80 -3.92
C VAL A 3 6.25 -16.45 -3.11
N SER A 4 6.98 -16.08 -2.62
CA SER A 4 7.70 -16.53 -1.77
C SER A 4 7.45 -17.80 -1.39
N LYS A 5 7.95 -18.33 -0.55
CA LYS A 5 7.79 -19.58 -0.10
C LYS A 5 6.59 -19.75 0.66
N LYS A 6 5.79 -18.75 0.87
CA LYS A 6 4.60 -18.92 1.60
C LYS A 6 3.61 -19.57 0.76
N GLU A 7 2.90 -20.48 1.23
CA GLU A 7 1.78 -21.03 0.54
C GLU A 7 0.64 -20.04 0.55
N ILE A 8 -0.07 -19.95 -0.55
CA ILE A 8 -1.21 -19.06 -0.62
C ILE A 8 -2.40 -19.77 -0.02
N SER A 9 -3.02 -19.12 0.95
CA SER A 9 -4.20 -19.66 1.59
C SER A 9 -5.33 -19.79 0.58
N GLU A 10 -6.18 -20.78 0.78
CA GLU A 10 -7.36 -20.90 -0.06
C GLU A 10 -8.47 -19.98 0.41
N CYS A 11 -8.33 -19.36 1.56
CA CYS A 11 -9.30 -18.36 2.00
C CYS A 11 -9.00 -17.04 1.31
N PRO A 12 -9.96 -16.50 0.54
CA PRO A 12 -9.70 -15.27 -0.20
C PRO A 12 -9.29 -14.10 0.68
N ILE A 13 -9.82 -14.01 1.89
CA ILE A 13 -9.45 -12.93 2.78
C ILE A 13 -8.00 -13.08 3.20
N ASP A 14 -7.59 -14.29 3.56
CA ASP A 14 -6.20 -14.51 3.94
C ASP A 14 -5.26 -14.25 2.78
N ALA A 15 -5.66 -14.66 1.58
CA ALA A 15 -4.82 -14.43 0.41
C ALA A 15 -4.60 -12.94 0.19
N MET A 16 -5.66 -12.15 0.32
CA MET A 16 -5.53 -10.71 0.14
C MET A 16 -4.67 -10.11 1.25
N LEU A 17 -4.87 -10.54 2.49
CA LEU A 17 -4.10 -10.00 3.60
C LEU A 17 -2.63 -10.38 3.50
N SER A 18 -2.31 -11.48 2.84
CA SER A 18 -0.91 -11.84 2.68
C SER A 18 -0.17 -10.85 1.78
N VAL A 19 -0.91 -10.11 0.96
CA VAL A 19 -0.31 -9.11 0.10
C VAL A 19 -0.17 -7.78 0.81
N ILE A 20 -1.20 -7.37 1.56
CA ILE A 20 -1.19 -6.05 2.17
C ILE A 20 -1.21 -6.11 3.70
N ASP A 21 -0.67 -7.17 4.26
CA ASP A 21 -0.66 -7.30 5.71
C ASP A 21 0.25 -6.24 6.33
N GLY A 22 0.07 -6.03 7.63
CA GLY A 22 0.86 -5.09 8.36
C GLY A 22 0.33 -3.68 8.23
N ARG A 23 1.06 -2.78 8.89
CA ARG A 23 0.58 -1.42 9.03
C ARG A 23 0.79 -0.58 7.79
N TRP A 24 1.83 -0.89 7.01
CA TRP A 24 2.30 0.07 6.03
C TRP A 24 2.01 -0.24 4.58
N LYS A 25 1.84 -1.52 4.22
CA LYS A 25 1.76 -1.87 2.80
C LYS A 25 0.54 -1.26 2.13
N GLY A 26 -0.61 -1.30 2.81
CA GLY A 26 -1.81 -0.68 2.25
C GLY A 26 -1.62 0.80 2.02
N THR A 27 -1.00 1.48 2.97
CA THR A 27 -0.75 2.91 2.84
C THR A 27 0.20 3.20 1.68
N ILE A 28 1.25 2.41 1.55
CA ILE A 28 2.19 2.58 0.45
C ILE A 28 1.46 2.47 -0.89
N LEU A 29 0.64 1.43 -1.02
CA LEU A 29 -0.09 1.23 -2.26
C LEU A 29 -1.06 2.37 -2.53
N TRP A 30 -1.73 2.83 -1.48
CA TRP A 30 -2.68 3.93 -1.65
C TRP A 30 -1.98 5.18 -2.18
N ARG A 31 -0.80 5.48 -1.64
CA ARG A 31 -0.05 6.63 -2.13
C ARG A 31 0.34 6.46 -3.60
N LEU A 32 0.71 5.25 -3.98
CA LEU A 32 1.18 5.00 -5.34
C LEU A 32 0.06 4.95 -6.36
N THR A 33 -1.20 4.90 -5.93
CA THR A 33 -2.28 4.96 -6.91
C THR A 33 -2.31 6.27 -7.66
N GLU A 34 -1.67 7.31 -7.11
CA GLU A 34 -1.64 8.59 -7.78
C GLU A 34 -0.52 8.72 -8.80
N GLY A 35 0.40 7.78 -8.82
CA GLY A 35 1.47 7.81 -9.80
C GLY A 35 2.77 7.31 -9.22
N PRO A 36 3.79 7.16 -10.05
CA PRO A 36 5.09 6.68 -9.58
C PRO A 36 5.72 7.63 -8.58
N MET A 37 6.43 7.07 -7.62
CA MET A 37 7.09 7.85 -6.58
C MET A 37 8.44 7.27 -6.27
N ARG A 38 9.35 8.15 -5.83
CA ARG A 38 10.65 7.74 -5.35
C ARG A 38 10.55 7.39 -3.88
N THR A 39 11.53 6.64 -3.39
CA THR A 39 11.56 6.24 -1.99
C THR A 39 11.48 7.45 -1.06
N SER A 40 12.23 8.50 -1.37
CA SER A 40 12.23 9.67 -0.52
C SER A 40 10.87 10.37 -0.48
N GLU A 41 10.18 10.36 -1.61
CA GLU A 41 8.85 10.96 -1.67
C GLU A 41 7.85 10.15 -0.85
N LEU A 42 7.94 8.83 -0.96
CA LEU A 42 7.08 7.95 -0.18
C LEU A 42 7.32 8.14 1.30
N LYS A 43 8.59 8.21 1.69
CA LYS A 43 8.91 8.35 3.10
C LYS A 43 8.34 9.64 3.67
N ARG A 44 8.42 10.72 2.91
CA ARG A 44 7.86 11.98 3.37
C ARG A 44 6.35 11.95 3.49
N SER A 45 5.69 11.16 2.63
CA SER A 45 4.24 11.13 2.61
C SER A 45 3.65 10.18 3.63
N ILE A 46 4.45 9.37 4.30
CA ILE A 46 3.95 8.37 5.24
C ILE A 46 4.60 8.61 6.60
N PRO A 47 3.97 9.40 7.47
CA PRO A 47 4.57 9.71 8.76
C PRO A 47 4.79 8.45 9.59
N GLY A 48 5.93 8.38 10.22
CA GLY A 48 6.23 7.29 11.14
C GLY A 48 6.93 6.10 10.55
N ILE A 49 6.97 5.98 9.22
CA ILE A 49 7.64 4.84 8.61
C ILE A 49 9.14 5.12 8.57
N THR A 50 9.94 4.12 8.91
CA THR A 50 11.39 4.26 8.78
C THR A 50 11.78 3.89 7.36
N GLU A 51 12.94 4.40 6.95
CA GLU A 51 13.43 4.07 5.61
C GLU A 51 13.64 2.58 5.45
N ARG A 52 14.14 1.94 6.49
CA ARG A 52 14.40 0.50 6.44
C ARG A 52 13.10 -0.28 6.22
N MET A 53 12.04 0.08 6.96
CA MET A 53 10.76 -0.59 6.80
C MET A 53 10.17 -0.33 5.42
N LEU A 54 10.29 0.90 4.96
CA LEU A 54 9.76 1.25 3.64
C LEU A 54 10.43 0.43 2.55
N ILE A 55 11.76 0.35 2.58
CA ILE A 55 12.48 -0.39 1.56
C ILE A 55 12.11 -1.86 1.61
N ARG A 56 11.98 -2.41 2.80
CA ARG A 56 11.62 -3.81 2.93
C ARG A 56 10.24 -4.08 2.35
N HIS A 57 9.28 -3.24 2.67
CA HIS A 57 7.92 -3.42 2.15
C HIS A 57 7.88 -3.25 0.64
N LEU A 58 8.64 -2.29 0.12
CA LEU A 58 8.70 -2.10 -1.33
C LEU A 58 9.27 -3.34 -2.02
N GLN A 59 10.32 -3.92 -1.44
CA GLN A 59 10.91 -5.12 -2.01
C GLN A 59 9.92 -6.28 -2.02
N GLU A 60 9.17 -6.42 -0.94
CA GLU A 60 8.18 -7.50 -0.84
C GLU A 60 7.08 -7.30 -1.87
N LEU A 61 6.62 -6.08 -2.05
CA LEU A 61 5.56 -5.81 -3.01
C LEU A 61 6.02 -6.01 -4.44
N VAL A 62 7.27 -5.69 -4.72
CA VAL A 62 7.83 -5.98 -6.04
C VAL A 62 7.91 -7.48 -6.26
N ARG A 63 8.35 -8.20 -5.23
CA ARG A 63 8.45 -9.66 -5.34
C ARG A 63 7.09 -10.29 -5.59
N ASP A 64 6.04 -9.73 -4.99
CA ASP A 64 4.69 -10.26 -5.16
C ASP A 64 4.04 -9.79 -6.46
N GLY A 65 4.76 -9.02 -7.27
CA GLY A 65 4.22 -8.58 -8.55
C GLY A 65 3.26 -7.42 -8.48
N ILE A 66 3.14 -6.80 -7.30
CA ILE A 66 2.21 -5.68 -7.11
C ILE A 66 2.85 -4.37 -7.54
N LEU A 67 4.14 -4.21 -7.33
CA LEU A 67 4.86 -3.01 -7.72
C LEU A 67 5.91 -3.30 -8.76
N ILE A 68 6.25 -2.27 -9.52
CA ILE A 68 7.33 -2.28 -10.47
C ILE A 68 8.38 -1.31 -9.97
N ARG A 69 9.63 -1.74 -9.98
CA ARG A 69 10.75 -0.89 -9.64
C ARG A 69 11.45 -0.52 -10.94
N LYS A 70 11.55 0.77 -11.21
CA LYS A 70 12.17 1.23 -12.43
C LYS A 70 13.31 2.17 -12.11
N GLN A 71 14.47 1.89 -12.65
CA GLN A 71 15.62 2.76 -12.48
C GLN A 71 15.74 3.62 -13.75
N GLU A 72 15.75 4.92 -13.53
CA GLU A 72 15.89 5.86 -14.64
C GLU A 72 17.35 6.20 -14.83
N LYS A 73 17.71 6.37 -16.08
CA LYS A 73 19.10 6.68 -16.41
C LYS A 73 19.29 8.18 -16.36
N THR A 74 19.33 8.70 -15.16
CA THR A 74 19.58 10.11 -14.95
C THR A 74 20.85 10.26 -14.15
N VAL A 75 21.31 11.48 -14.01
CA VAL A 75 22.48 11.76 -13.21
C VAL A 75 22.06 12.78 -12.15
N PRO A 76 21.98 12.36 -10.90
CA PRO A 76 22.22 11.01 -10.38
C PRO A 76 21.10 10.04 -10.75
N PRO A 77 21.36 8.74 -10.66
CA PRO A 77 20.33 7.75 -10.97
C PRO A 77 19.13 7.88 -10.05
N CYS A 78 17.99 7.59 -10.56
CA CYS A 78 16.76 7.72 -9.82
C CYS A 78 15.96 6.43 -9.94
N VAL A 79 15.43 5.94 -8.81
CA VAL A 79 14.59 4.76 -8.79
C VAL A 79 13.19 5.18 -8.41
N ARG A 80 12.21 4.76 -9.19
CA ARG A 80 10.81 5.03 -8.91
C ARG A 80 10.06 3.72 -8.80
N TYR A 81 9.06 3.74 -7.97
CA TYR A 81 8.16 2.60 -7.80
C TYR A 81 6.79 2.99 -8.32
N SER A 82 6.14 2.06 -8.99
CA SER A 82 4.80 2.28 -9.48
C SER A 82 4.01 1.00 -9.33
N ILE A 83 2.68 1.11 -9.37
CA ILE A 83 1.84 -0.06 -9.24
C ILE A 83 1.76 -0.75 -10.59
N SER A 84 1.95 -2.06 -10.59
CA SER A 84 1.87 -2.84 -11.82
C SER A 84 0.42 -2.91 -12.30
N GLU A 85 0.24 -3.38 -13.54
CA GLU A 85 -1.10 -3.59 -14.05
C GLU A 85 -1.88 -4.51 -13.13
N TYR A 86 -1.24 -5.57 -12.70
CA TYR A 86 -1.86 -6.50 -11.77
C TYR A 86 -2.16 -5.81 -10.43
N GLY A 87 -1.21 -5.03 -9.94
CA GLY A 87 -1.41 -4.32 -8.68
C GLY A 87 -2.54 -3.32 -8.72
N MET A 88 -2.82 -2.74 -9.88
CA MET A 88 -3.92 -1.79 -9.97
C MET A 88 -5.27 -2.45 -9.76
N THR A 89 -5.36 -3.75 -9.88
CA THR A 89 -6.62 -4.45 -9.57
C THR A 89 -6.96 -4.32 -8.09
N LEU A 90 -5.99 -3.93 -7.26
CA LEU A 90 -6.25 -3.70 -5.84
C LEU A 90 -6.82 -2.31 -5.56
N ALA A 91 -6.77 -1.39 -6.52
CA ALA A 91 -7.20 -0.02 -6.26
C ALA A 91 -8.64 0.06 -5.74
N PRO A 92 -9.62 -0.63 -6.34
CA PRO A 92 -10.98 -0.57 -5.79
C PRO A 92 -11.07 -1.17 -4.40
N VAL A 93 -10.27 -2.19 -4.12
CA VAL A 93 -10.26 -2.81 -2.80
C VAL A 93 -9.73 -1.82 -1.77
N LEU A 94 -8.63 -1.15 -2.10
CA LEU A 94 -8.05 -0.16 -1.21
C LEU A 94 -9.02 0.99 -0.95
N GLU A 95 -9.73 1.40 -1.97
CA GLU A 95 -10.70 2.46 -1.82
C GLU A 95 -11.80 2.07 -0.85
N SER A 96 -12.28 0.84 -0.95
CA SER A 96 -13.30 0.33 -0.05
C SER A 96 -12.78 0.27 1.39
N ILE A 97 -11.55 -0.18 1.55
CA ILE A 97 -10.94 -0.24 2.87
C ILE A 97 -10.84 1.16 3.47
N CYS A 98 -10.39 2.12 2.69
CA CYS A 98 -10.27 3.50 3.17
C CYS A 98 -11.63 4.07 3.54
N THR A 99 -12.64 3.79 2.75
CA THR A 99 -13.97 4.27 3.04
C THR A 99 -14.46 3.73 4.38
N TRP A 100 -14.29 2.43 4.58
CA TRP A 100 -14.70 1.83 5.84
C TRP A 100 -13.88 2.39 7.00
N GLY A 101 -12.57 2.53 6.78
CA GLY A 101 -11.68 3.02 7.83
C GLY A 101 -12.01 4.44 8.26
N ARG A 102 -12.36 5.29 7.31
CA ARG A 102 -12.75 6.66 7.65
C ARG A 102 -13.94 6.68 8.57
N LYS A 103 -14.96 5.88 8.25
CA LYS A 103 -16.15 5.82 9.09
C LYS A 103 -15.80 5.32 10.48
N HIS A 104 -14.95 4.32 10.55
CA HIS A 104 -14.57 3.75 11.82
C HIS A 104 -13.82 4.77 12.67
N ILE A 105 -12.92 5.53 12.06
CA ILE A 105 -12.17 6.55 12.77
C ILE A 105 -13.12 7.60 13.33
N ARG A 106 -14.07 8.05 12.53
CA ARG A 106 -15.00 9.07 12.99
C ARG A 106 -15.84 8.54 14.14
N LEU A 107 -16.28 7.29 14.07
CA LEU A 107 -17.05 6.71 15.14
C LEU A 107 -16.26 6.67 16.44
N LYS A 108 -15.01 6.24 16.35
CA LYS A 108 -14.17 6.16 17.55
C LYS A 108 -13.91 7.54 18.15
N HIS A 109 -13.70 8.52 17.30
CA HIS A 109 -13.39 9.87 17.79
C HIS A 109 -14.61 10.58 18.34
N SER A 110 -15.78 10.32 17.81
CA SER A 110 -16.98 11.03 18.24
C SER A 110 -17.67 10.31 19.39
N GLY A 111 -17.42 9.01 19.58
CA GLY A 111 -18.12 8.25 20.57
C GLY A 111 -19.59 8.06 20.25
N LYS A 112 -19.98 8.24 19.00
CA LYS A 112 -21.37 8.12 18.61
C LYS A 112 -21.56 6.95 17.66
N SER A 113 -22.84 6.72 17.34
CA SER A 113 -23.15 5.67 16.37
C SER A 113 -22.49 5.96 15.04
N PRO A 114 -22.29 4.92 14.25
CA PRO A 114 -21.66 5.12 12.95
C PRO A 114 -22.40 6.12 12.11
N GLN A 115 -21.67 7.03 11.52
CA GLN A 115 -22.22 8.01 10.61
C GLN A 115 -21.30 8.02 9.41
N LEU A 116 -21.90 8.45 8.31
CA LEU A 116 -21.09 8.62 7.16
C LEU A 116 -20.10 9.70 7.45
N GLY A 117 -18.87 9.42 7.22
CA GLY A 117 -17.85 10.39 7.48
C GLY A 117 -17.00 10.58 6.27
N ILE A 118 -16.37 11.72 6.24
CA ILE A 118 -15.40 12.00 5.24
C ILE A 118 -14.10 12.12 5.95
N GLY A 119 -13.16 11.38 5.58
CA GLY A 119 -11.85 11.45 6.18
C GLY A 119 -10.85 11.26 5.09
N ARG A 120 -9.60 11.17 5.49
CA ARG A 120 -8.57 10.90 4.57
C ARG A 120 -7.91 9.63 4.90
N CYS A 121 -7.44 8.90 3.94
CA CYS A 121 -6.62 7.74 4.18
C CYS A 121 -5.18 8.12 4.40
#